data_cc82536d2f50b75de6afd5d485ec1f9f
#
_entry.id   cc82536d2f50b75de6afd5d485ec1f9f
#
_cell.length_a   1.000
_cell.length_b   1.000
_cell.length_c   1.000
_cell.angle_alpha   90.00
_cell.angle_beta   90.00
_cell.angle_gamma   90.00
#
_symmetry.space_group_name_H-M   'P 1'
#
loop_
_entity.id
_entity.type
_entity.pdbx_description
1 polymer ?
#
loop_
_entity_poly.entity_id
_entity_poly.type
_entity_poly.pdbx_seq_one_letter_code
_entity_poly.pdbx_strand_id
1 'polypeptide(L)'
;MKASNSKPPIYPPAPNGKTPTRIPAQDWQRPGEALRGLFQGKDHRTELTLIRYVTDEVGAGPTLHVHPYDEIFTIQVGRARFTVGDEVIDAEAGDVVFGPANIPHGYQNLGPGRLDSLDIHLSAEWVQYDLGDTWENGEALVATESKV
;
A
#
# COMPACT_ATOMS: atom_id res chain seq x y z
N MET A 1 49.38 0.16 -10.03
CA MET A 1 48.75 -0.31 -8.77
C MET A 1 47.40 -0.91 -9.12
N LYS A 2 47.22 -2.21 -8.89
CA LYS A 2 45.93 -2.83 -9.00
C LYS A 2 45.10 -2.41 -7.80
N ALA A 3 43.97 -1.69 -8.00
CA ALA A 3 43.06 -1.40 -6.91
C ALA A 3 42.58 -2.75 -6.34
N SER A 4 42.77 -2.93 -5.03
CA SER A 4 42.29 -4.09 -4.32
C SER A 4 40.74 -4.05 -4.37
N ASN A 5 40.15 -4.98 -5.11
CA ASN A 5 38.67 -5.14 -5.23
C ASN A 5 38.12 -5.95 -4.05
N SER A 6 38.71 -5.84 -2.87
CA SER A 6 38.18 -6.46 -1.67
C SER A 6 36.92 -5.73 -1.26
N LYS A 7 35.74 -6.39 -1.33
CA LYS A 7 34.52 -5.89 -0.71
C LYS A 7 34.82 -5.64 0.79
N PRO A 8 34.33 -4.52 1.34
CA PRO A 8 34.48 -4.29 2.77
C PRO A 8 33.86 -5.46 3.54
N PRO A 9 34.43 -5.84 4.68
CA PRO A 9 33.90 -6.94 5.47
C PRO A 9 32.46 -6.61 5.88
N ILE A 10 31.55 -7.55 5.65
CA ILE A 10 30.16 -7.44 6.09
C ILE A 10 30.11 -7.87 7.56
N TYR A 11 29.98 -6.91 8.44
CA TYR A 11 29.74 -7.20 9.85
C TYR A 11 28.23 -7.38 10.06
N PRO A 12 27.79 -8.41 10.80
CA PRO A 12 26.40 -8.53 11.16
C PRO A 12 25.97 -7.28 11.97
N PRO A 13 24.82 -6.66 11.64
CA PRO A 13 24.34 -5.53 12.41
C PRO A 13 24.00 -5.95 13.85
N ALA A 14 24.18 -5.03 14.78
CA ALA A 14 23.78 -5.26 16.16
C ALA A 14 22.24 -5.40 16.27
N PRO A 15 21.73 -6.25 17.18
CA PRO A 15 20.29 -6.33 17.42
C PRO A 15 19.70 -4.96 17.81
N ASN A 16 18.52 -4.65 17.30
CA ASN A 16 17.84 -3.37 17.54
C ASN A 16 16.93 -3.35 18.79
N GLY A 17 16.93 -4.41 19.60
CA GLY A 17 16.13 -4.53 20.83
C GLY A 17 14.64 -4.85 20.61
N LYS A 18 14.24 -5.10 19.36
CA LYS A 18 12.86 -5.51 19.05
C LYS A 18 12.70 -7.01 19.26
N THR A 19 11.52 -7.41 19.76
CA THR A 19 11.19 -8.81 19.99
C THR A 19 10.45 -9.38 18.77
N PRO A 20 10.87 -10.54 18.24
CA PRO A 20 10.09 -11.25 17.23
C PRO A 20 8.69 -11.56 17.75
N THR A 21 7.66 -11.19 16.97
CA THR A 21 6.28 -11.26 17.44
C THR A 21 5.37 -11.79 16.35
N ARG A 22 4.48 -12.71 16.70
CA ARG A 22 3.35 -13.09 15.86
C ARG A 22 2.19 -12.15 16.15
N ILE A 23 1.65 -11.52 15.10
CA ILE A 23 0.44 -10.72 15.18
C ILE A 23 -0.70 -11.56 14.58
N PRO A 24 -1.65 -12.05 15.41
CA PRO A 24 -2.77 -12.85 14.92
C PRO A 24 -3.65 -12.05 13.95
N ALA A 25 -4.33 -12.72 13.04
CA ALA A 25 -5.18 -12.08 12.03
C ALA A 25 -6.24 -11.15 12.66
N GLN A 26 -6.86 -11.57 13.75
CA GLN A 26 -7.87 -10.76 14.44
C GLN A 26 -7.34 -9.46 15.03
N ASP A 27 -6.03 -9.36 15.27
CA ASP A 27 -5.42 -8.18 15.90
C ASP A 27 -5.16 -7.04 14.91
N TRP A 28 -5.16 -7.34 13.61
CA TRP A 28 -5.03 -6.33 12.56
C TRP A 28 -6.17 -6.33 11.54
N GLN A 29 -7.15 -7.21 11.71
CA GLN A 29 -8.39 -7.21 10.93
C GLN A 29 -9.19 -5.95 11.21
N ARG A 30 -9.77 -5.36 10.17
CA ARG A 30 -10.67 -4.21 10.34
C ARG A 30 -12.00 -4.66 10.92
N PRO A 31 -12.54 -3.94 11.92
CA PRO A 31 -13.82 -4.28 12.53
C PRO A 31 -14.94 -4.39 11.49
N GLY A 32 -15.68 -5.50 11.50
CA GLY A 32 -16.78 -5.76 10.58
C GLY A 32 -16.37 -6.17 9.16
N GLU A 33 -15.06 -6.24 8.87
CA GLU A 33 -14.54 -6.53 7.53
C GLU A 33 -13.59 -7.73 7.57
N ALA A 34 -14.14 -8.94 7.55
CA ALA A 34 -13.45 -10.19 7.87
C ALA A 34 -12.13 -10.45 7.12
N LEU A 35 -11.99 -9.94 5.89
CA LEU A 35 -10.80 -10.18 5.07
C LEU A 35 -9.94 -8.92 4.86
N ARG A 36 -10.36 -7.79 5.42
CA ARG A 36 -9.60 -6.54 5.32
C ARG A 36 -8.79 -6.31 6.58
N GLY A 37 -7.60 -5.72 6.42
CA GLY A 37 -6.68 -5.52 7.53
C GLY A 37 -5.98 -4.18 7.48
N LEU A 38 -5.61 -3.70 8.66
CA LEU A 38 -4.77 -2.53 8.84
C LEU A 38 -3.75 -2.80 9.94
N PHE A 39 -2.49 -2.93 9.55
CA PHE A 39 -1.35 -3.03 10.48
C PHE A 39 -0.55 -1.73 10.39
N GLN A 40 -0.47 -0.97 11.46
CA GLN A 40 0.33 0.24 11.51
C GLN A 40 1.63 0.01 12.25
N GLY A 41 2.73 0.33 11.59
CA GLY A 41 4.07 0.11 12.13
C GLY A 41 4.37 0.87 13.42
N LYS A 42 3.71 2.00 13.64
CA LYS A 42 3.88 2.79 14.87
C LYS A 42 3.62 1.99 16.15
N ASP A 43 2.72 1.03 16.08
CA ASP A 43 2.37 0.16 17.21
C ASP A 43 3.43 -0.95 17.43
N HIS A 44 4.36 -1.11 16.50
CA HIS A 44 5.38 -2.14 16.46
C HIS A 44 6.79 -1.60 16.27
N ARG A 45 6.98 -0.30 16.39
CA ARG A 45 8.27 0.39 16.24
C ARG A 45 8.94 0.11 14.88
N THR A 46 8.15 0.16 13.79
CA THR A 46 8.64 -0.03 12.43
C THR A 46 8.01 0.98 11.47
N GLU A 47 8.72 1.31 10.40
CA GLU A 47 8.37 2.37 9.44
C GLU A 47 7.57 1.82 8.24
N LEU A 48 6.54 1.02 8.53
CA LEU A 48 5.74 0.39 7.49
C LEU A 48 4.30 0.22 7.97
N THR A 49 3.36 0.43 7.08
CA THR A 49 1.94 0.10 7.28
C THR A 49 1.50 -0.90 6.21
N LEU A 50 0.78 -1.93 6.61
CA LEU A 50 0.15 -2.89 5.69
C LEU A 50 -1.35 -2.67 5.69
N ILE A 51 -1.92 -2.60 4.48
CA ILE A 51 -3.37 -2.60 4.29
C ILE A 51 -3.73 -3.77 3.39
N ARG A 52 -4.60 -4.64 3.86
CA ARG A 52 -5.20 -5.67 3.03
C ARG A 52 -6.58 -5.22 2.59
N TYR A 53 -6.78 -5.14 1.28
CA TYR A 53 -8.03 -4.78 0.66
C TYR A 53 -8.61 -5.98 -0.10
N VAL A 54 -9.83 -6.34 0.20
CA VAL A 54 -10.53 -7.45 -0.47
C VAL A 54 -11.92 -7.02 -0.88
N THR A 55 -12.31 -7.29 -2.12
CA THR A 55 -13.66 -7.07 -2.61
C THR A 55 -14.03 -8.13 -3.65
N ASP A 56 -15.28 -8.58 -3.61
CA ASP A 56 -15.86 -9.45 -4.64
C ASP A 56 -16.63 -8.65 -5.70
N GLU A 57 -16.84 -7.35 -5.45
CA GLU A 57 -17.60 -6.47 -6.34
C GLU A 57 -16.71 -5.94 -7.47
N VAL A 58 -17.12 -6.20 -8.71
CA VAL A 58 -16.46 -5.64 -9.89
C VAL A 58 -16.72 -4.12 -9.97
N GLY A 59 -15.68 -3.35 -10.21
CA GLY A 59 -15.72 -1.89 -10.23
C GLY A 59 -15.48 -1.23 -8.86
N ALA A 60 -15.55 -1.99 -7.75
CA ALA A 60 -15.23 -1.47 -6.42
C ALA A 60 -13.72 -1.35 -6.21
N GLY A 61 -13.32 -0.37 -5.41
CA GLY A 61 -11.93 -0.14 -5.05
C GLY A 61 -11.77 1.18 -4.28
N PRO A 62 -10.57 1.43 -3.76
CA PRO A 62 -10.24 2.72 -3.17
C PRO A 62 -10.36 3.84 -4.20
N THR A 63 -11.13 4.86 -3.87
CA THR A 63 -11.29 6.06 -4.70
C THR A 63 -10.00 6.88 -4.72
N LEU A 64 -9.94 7.88 -5.60
CA LEU A 64 -8.75 8.70 -5.77
C LEU A 64 -8.34 9.38 -4.47
N HIS A 65 -7.08 9.19 -4.07
CA HIS A 65 -6.51 9.73 -2.84
C HIS A 65 -4.99 9.91 -3.01
N VAL A 66 -4.35 10.51 -2.03
CA VAL A 66 -2.91 10.75 -2.02
C VAL A 66 -2.31 10.51 -0.64
N HIS A 67 -1.06 10.04 -0.62
CA HIS A 67 -0.25 9.87 0.56
C HIS A 67 1.05 10.68 0.45
N PRO A 68 1.62 11.17 1.57
CA PRO A 68 2.91 11.87 1.56
C PRO A 68 4.12 10.90 1.55
N TYR A 69 3.91 9.64 1.17
CA TYR A 69 4.92 8.58 1.13
C TYR A 69 4.65 7.63 -0.04
N ASP A 70 5.64 6.85 -0.41
CA ASP A 70 5.51 5.84 -1.45
C ASP A 70 4.64 4.67 -1.00
N GLU A 71 3.88 4.10 -1.93
CA GLU A 71 3.08 2.91 -1.71
C GLU A 71 3.40 1.85 -2.76
N ILE A 72 3.41 0.61 -2.35
CA ILE A 72 3.60 -0.55 -3.22
C ILE A 72 2.34 -1.40 -3.13
N PHE A 73 1.67 -1.58 -4.26
CA PHE A 73 0.51 -2.47 -4.36
C PHE A 73 0.96 -3.83 -4.81
N THR A 74 0.53 -4.87 -4.11
CA THR A 74 0.76 -6.26 -4.53
C THR A 74 -0.57 -6.96 -4.69
N ILE A 75 -0.82 -7.56 -5.86
CA ILE A 75 -2.07 -8.28 -6.11
C ILE A 75 -1.86 -9.74 -5.78
N GLN A 76 -2.67 -10.26 -4.87
CA GLN A 76 -2.63 -11.67 -4.46
C GLN A 76 -3.63 -12.52 -5.25
N VAL A 77 -4.80 -11.97 -5.54
CA VAL A 77 -5.87 -12.63 -6.29
C VAL A 77 -6.57 -11.61 -7.18
N GLY A 78 -6.89 -12.00 -8.41
CA GLY A 78 -7.69 -11.19 -9.32
C GLY A 78 -6.90 -10.19 -10.14
N ARG A 79 -7.60 -9.16 -10.61
CA ARG A 79 -7.06 -8.11 -11.49
C ARG A 79 -7.61 -6.76 -11.07
N ALA A 80 -6.79 -5.74 -11.17
CA ALA A 80 -7.18 -4.37 -10.86
C ALA A 80 -6.71 -3.40 -11.94
N ARG A 81 -7.47 -2.32 -12.10
CA ARG A 81 -7.05 -1.16 -12.87
C ARG A 81 -6.67 -0.05 -11.91
N PHE A 82 -5.42 0.35 -11.98
CA PHE A 82 -4.88 1.46 -11.20
C PHE A 82 -4.90 2.73 -12.04
N THR A 83 -5.25 3.84 -11.38
CA THR A 83 -4.95 5.18 -11.88
C THR A 83 -3.89 5.77 -10.96
N VAL A 84 -2.73 6.12 -11.50
CA VAL A 84 -1.60 6.69 -10.75
C VAL A 84 -1.15 7.94 -11.49
N GLY A 85 -1.51 9.11 -10.98
CA GLY A 85 -1.36 10.36 -11.72
C GLY A 85 -2.10 10.29 -13.06
N ASP A 86 -1.41 10.48 -14.16
CA ASP A 86 -1.95 10.39 -15.53
C ASP A 86 -1.88 8.99 -16.12
N GLU A 87 -1.28 8.03 -15.43
CA GLU A 87 -1.10 6.67 -15.92
C GLU A 87 -2.26 5.76 -15.52
N VAL A 88 -2.70 4.93 -16.47
CA VAL A 88 -3.66 3.85 -16.23
C VAL A 88 -2.92 2.52 -16.41
N ILE A 89 -2.92 1.71 -15.36
CA ILE A 89 -2.15 0.46 -15.30
C ILE A 89 -3.08 -0.68 -14.94
N ASP A 90 -3.19 -1.66 -15.82
CA ASP A 90 -3.87 -2.92 -15.50
C ASP A 90 -2.85 -3.93 -14.99
N ALA A 91 -3.15 -4.52 -13.84
CA ALA A 91 -2.29 -5.49 -13.19
C ALA A 91 -3.09 -6.69 -12.68
N GLU A 92 -2.43 -7.82 -12.55
CA GLU A 92 -3.03 -9.08 -12.13
C GLU A 92 -2.24 -9.76 -11.01
N ALA A 93 -2.76 -10.85 -10.48
CA ALA A 93 -2.12 -11.61 -9.40
C ALA A 93 -0.64 -11.91 -9.72
N GLY A 94 0.25 -11.57 -8.78
CA GLY A 94 1.71 -11.65 -8.92
C GLY A 94 2.38 -10.35 -9.34
N ASP A 95 1.64 -9.40 -9.86
CA ASP A 95 2.19 -8.09 -10.23
C ASP A 95 2.39 -7.18 -9.02
N VAL A 96 3.30 -6.24 -9.19
CA VAL A 96 3.56 -5.13 -8.28
C VAL A 96 3.34 -3.83 -9.03
N VAL A 97 2.58 -2.91 -8.43
CA VAL A 97 2.41 -1.55 -8.92
C VAL A 97 3.03 -0.57 -7.93
N PHE A 98 3.74 0.41 -8.42
CA PHE A 98 4.38 1.43 -7.61
C PHE A 98 3.60 2.74 -7.66
N GLY A 99 3.20 3.26 -6.51
CA GLY A 99 2.56 4.56 -6.31
C GLY A 99 3.52 5.53 -5.62
N PRO A 100 4.14 6.47 -6.36
CA PRO A 100 5.03 7.45 -5.76
C PRO A 100 4.34 8.37 -4.75
N ALA A 101 5.09 8.85 -3.75
CA ALA A 101 4.63 9.86 -2.81
C ALA A 101 4.05 11.08 -3.52
N ASN A 102 2.98 11.64 -2.97
CA ASN A 102 2.32 12.85 -3.46
C ASN A 102 1.71 12.75 -4.87
N ILE A 103 1.65 11.55 -5.44
CA ILE A 103 0.96 11.30 -6.70
C ILE A 103 -0.40 10.65 -6.38
N PRO A 104 -1.52 11.31 -6.76
CA PRO A 104 -2.84 10.75 -6.53
C PRO A 104 -3.02 9.40 -7.23
N HIS A 105 -3.68 8.49 -6.54
CA HIS A 105 -3.97 7.17 -7.08
C HIS A 105 -5.27 6.59 -6.53
N GLY A 106 -5.74 5.59 -7.22
CA GLY A 106 -6.85 4.75 -6.84
C GLY A 106 -6.83 3.50 -7.70
N TYR A 107 -7.67 2.53 -7.38
CA TYR A 107 -7.82 1.34 -8.21
C TYR A 107 -9.19 0.72 -8.07
N GLN A 108 -9.55 -0.13 -9.01
CA GLN A 108 -10.82 -0.85 -9.00
C GLN A 108 -10.64 -2.29 -9.44
N ASN A 109 -11.49 -3.15 -8.90
CA ASN A 109 -11.57 -4.54 -9.30
C ASN A 109 -12.07 -4.63 -10.75
N LEU A 110 -11.27 -5.23 -11.62
CA LEU A 110 -11.66 -5.52 -13.01
C LEU A 110 -12.48 -6.80 -13.13
N GLY A 111 -12.45 -7.67 -12.10
CA GLY A 111 -13.07 -8.98 -12.20
C GLY A 111 -12.49 -9.88 -13.30
N PRO A 112 -13.17 -10.98 -13.62
CA PRO A 112 -14.31 -11.51 -12.85
C PRO A 112 -13.86 -12.03 -11.47
N GLY A 113 -14.74 -11.89 -10.46
CA GLY A 113 -14.47 -12.41 -9.12
C GLY A 113 -13.66 -11.50 -8.22
N ARG A 114 -13.02 -12.12 -7.22
CA ARG A 114 -12.37 -11.42 -6.12
C ARG A 114 -11.09 -10.69 -6.54
N LEU A 115 -10.94 -9.48 -6.02
CA LEU A 115 -9.67 -8.80 -5.89
C LEU A 115 -9.20 -8.90 -4.44
N ASP A 116 -7.97 -9.36 -4.23
CA ASP A 116 -7.29 -9.40 -2.94
C ASP A 116 -5.92 -8.75 -3.13
N SER A 117 -5.70 -7.61 -2.51
CA SER A 117 -4.43 -6.91 -2.56
C SER A 117 -3.85 -6.71 -1.16
N LEU A 118 -2.53 -6.75 -1.08
CA LEU A 118 -1.77 -6.35 0.08
C LEU A 118 -0.97 -5.12 -0.30
N ASP A 119 -1.33 -3.98 0.28
CA ASP A 119 -0.79 -2.68 -0.03
C ASP A 119 0.20 -2.27 1.07
N ILE A 120 1.40 -1.89 0.65
CA ILE A 120 2.51 -1.58 1.53
C ILE A 120 2.75 -0.08 1.50
N HIS A 121 2.45 0.59 2.59
CA HIS A 121 2.69 2.02 2.79
C HIS A 121 4.02 2.21 3.49
N LEU A 122 4.93 2.98 2.92
CA LEU A 122 6.25 3.24 3.51
C LEU A 122 6.17 4.36 4.56
N SER A 123 5.35 4.12 5.57
CA SER A 123 5.12 4.99 6.70
C SER A 123 4.67 4.18 7.91
N ALA A 124 5.09 4.60 9.10
CA ALA A 124 4.65 3.98 10.36
C ALA A 124 3.15 4.19 10.62
N GLU A 125 2.57 5.22 10.06
CA GLU A 125 1.14 5.55 10.15
C GLU A 125 0.47 5.60 8.79
N TRP A 126 -0.80 5.25 8.76
CA TRP A 126 -1.65 5.49 7.60
C TRP A 126 -2.07 6.96 7.57
N VAL A 127 -1.62 7.69 6.56
CA VAL A 127 -2.01 9.07 6.28
C VAL A 127 -2.59 9.12 4.87
N GLN A 128 -3.82 9.59 4.74
CA GLN A 128 -4.53 9.62 3.46
C GLN A 128 -5.36 10.88 3.33
N TYR A 129 -5.27 11.49 2.17
CA TYR A 129 -6.10 12.62 1.78
C TYR A 129 -7.00 12.20 0.62
N ASP A 130 -8.30 12.09 0.86
CA ASP A 130 -9.27 11.69 -0.15
C ASP A 130 -9.56 12.86 -1.10
N LEU A 131 -9.51 12.57 -2.40
CA LEU A 131 -9.66 13.58 -3.45
C LEU A 131 -11.00 13.50 -4.19
N GLY A 132 -11.88 12.57 -3.78
CA GLY A 132 -13.16 12.30 -4.44
C GLY A 132 -12.99 11.50 -5.75
N ASP A 133 -14.12 11.27 -6.42
CA ASP A 133 -14.16 10.43 -7.61
C ASP A 133 -13.80 11.17 -8.90
N THR A 134 -13.68 12.50 -8.86
CA THR A 134 -13.43 13.33 -10.04
C THR A 134 -12.09 14.04 -9.96
N TRP A 135 -11.34 13.91 -11.02
CA TRP A 135 -10.09 14.60 -11.26
C TRP A 135 -10.24 15.48 -12.49
N GLU A 136 -10.40 16.78 -12.31
CA GLU A 136 -10.50 17.73 -13.42
C GLU A 136 -9.15 18.43 -13.64
N ASN A 137 -8.66 18.40 -14.88
CA ASN A 137 -7.44 19.08 -15.33
C ASN A 137 -6.17 18.74 -14.52
N GLY A 138 -6.08 17.53 -13.95
CA GLY A 138 -4.95 17.11 -13.14
C GLY A 138 -4.88 17.75 -11.75
N GLU A 139 -5.94 18.41 -11.31
CA GLU A 139 -6.04 19.02 -9.99
C GLU A 139 -7.20 18.40 -9.19
N ALA A 140 -6.94 18.08 -7.94
CA ALA A 140 -7.96 17.60 -7.03
C ALA A 140 -8.96 18.70 -6.69
N LEU A 141 -10.26 18.40 -6.77
CA LEU A 141 -11.29 19.36 -6.44
C LEU A 141 -11.39 19.67 -4.95
N VAL A 142 -11.24 18.65 -4.10
CA VAL A 142 -11.21 18.80 -2.63
C VAL A 142 -10.42 17.66 -2.02
N ALA A 143 -9.44 17.97 -1.18
CA ALA A 143 -8.77 17.00 -0.34
C ALA A 143 -9.39 17.01 1.07
N THR A 144 -9.77 15.84 1.56
CA THR A 144 -10.22 15.65 2.94
C THR A 144 -9.37 14.59 3.60
N GLU A 145 -8.88 14.86 4.82
CA GLU A 145 -8.10 13.88 5.56
C GLU A 145 -9.00 12.71 5.97
N SER A 146 -8.60 11.48 5.60
CA SER A 146 -9.28 10.26 6.05
C SER A 146 -8.95 10.01 7.51
N LYS A 147 -9.98 9.80 8.30
CA LYS A 147 -9.83 9.31 9.68
C LYS A 147 -9.88 7.79 9.66
N VAL A 148 -8.83 7.22 10.16
CA VAL A 148 -8.71 5.78 10.36
C VAL A 148 -9.63 5.30 11.49
#